data_f285ac2c9e1d335b5671fa0e8b3170df
#
_entry.id   f285ac2c9e1d335b5671fa0e8b3170df
#
_cell.length_a   1.000
_cell.length_b   1.000
_cell.length_c   1.000
_cell.angle_alpha   90.00
_cell.angle_beta   90.00
_cell.angle_gamma   90.00
#
_symmetry.space_group_name_H-M   'P 1'
#
loop_
_entity.id
_entity.type
_entity.pdbx_description
1 polymer ?
#
loop_
_entity_poly.entity_id
_entity_poly.type
_entity_poly.pdbx_seq_one_letter_code
_entity_poly.pdbx_strand_id
1 'polypeptide(L)'
;MKKMKIMAAVSALLVFSLFAGGCEGSPVPELPAQQEEPENLPVPSSLEDGVKAGVFYYSFSDTYLAGVRTYLDIALYEAGIQFVNYDAQSSQQTQNGQIDTALSSGINLLIVNVVSAGNTEAATEIIEKARHRNVQVIFFNKPIEGEDEEGTLLNEYDNIAFVGTDAPQSGHMQGQMIGEYVRDHYSETDLNGDGVISYALFKGEALNPEAIYRTRYSVEDANAVLAEAGFPPLAYFDSSNYDHFQLDLAGTWSDDAAKRYMTANLEEYDLSKGNMIELVICNNDNMAEGVISALNEYGYNTGMEGSVTIPVFGVDATEYARQLISSGRMTGTVVQDAGKMAEVIAYLARNAAEGRDLMTNAFVRFPGTESGMENKVIIPYSFYDPDEDLTGTKEEEAAAEEGNDAASDAADD
;
A
#
# COMPACT_ATOMS: atom_id res chain seq x y z
N MET A 1 54.99 -2.09 31.88
CA MET A 1 54.99 -0.90 32.82
C MET A 1 54.40 0.27 32.06
N LYS A 2 53.29 0.74 32.44
CA LYS A 2 52.73 2.07 32.75
C LYS A 2 51.22 2.07 32.65
N LYS A 3 50.60 2.15 33.82
CA LYS A 3 49.18 2.40 34.06
C LYS A 3 48.86 3.88 33.70
N MET A 4 47.69 4.17 33.17
CA MET A 4 47.05 5.49 33.30
C MET A 4 45.54 5.30 33.07
N LYS A 5 44.80 5.28 34.06
CA LYS A 5 43.93 6.18 34.83
C LYS A 5 42.76 6.75 33.99
N ILE A 6 41.60 6.25 34.44
CA ILE A 6 40.25 6.77 34.27
C ILE A 6 40.19 8.24 34.72
N MET A 7 39.52 9.09 33.97
CA MET A 7 38.98 10.35 34.49
C MET A 7 37.55 10.54 33.98
N ALA A 8 36.63 10.42 34.92
CA ALA A 8 35.26 10.88 34.83
C ALA A 8 35.25 12.42 34.90
N ALA A 9 34.41 13.06 34.12
CA ALA A 9 34.06 14.47 34.32
C ALA A 9 32.51 14.56 34.35
N VAL A 10 32.07 15.02 35.49
CA VAL A 10 30.69 15.31 35.90
C VAL A 10 30.39 16.78 35.61
N SER A 11 29.17 17.01 35.15
CA SER A 11 28.31 18.18 35.37
C SER A 11 28.71 19.57 34.90
N ALA A 12 27.78 20.21 34.23
CA ALA A 12 27.23 21.49 34.72
C ALA A 12 25.86 21.79 34.08
N LEU A 13 24.82 21.79 34.91
CA LEU A 13 23.57 22.52 34.65
C LEU A 13 23.88 24.00 34.54
N LEU A 14 23.34 24.65 33.53
CA LEU A 14 23.17 26.09 33.50
C LEU A 14 21.72 26.43 33.17
N VAL A 15 21.03 26.83 34.22
CA VAL A 15 19.71 27.49 34.18
C VAL A 15 19.93 28.91 33.67
N PHE A 16 19.25 29.30 32.62
CA PHE A 16 19.02 30.70 32.30
C PHE A 16 17.53 30.96 32.17
N SER A 17 17.02 31.71 33.09
CA SER A 17 15.65 32.22 33.14
C SER A 17 15.53 33.60 32.48
N LEU A 18 14.39 33.76 31.80
CA LEU A 18 13.62 34.97 31.57
C LEU A 18 14.17 36.06 30.61
N PHE A 19 13.46 36.20 29.48
CA PHE A 19 12.77 37.48 29.23
C PHE A 19 11.53 37.26 28.36
N ALA A 20 10.41 37.76 28.83
CA ALA A 20 9.13 37.77 28.16
C ALA A 20 9.10 38.84 27.07
N GLY A 21 8.58 38.47 25.88
CA GLY A 21 8.22 39.39 24.81
C GLY A 21 7.19 38.70 23.97
N GLY A 22 5.91 39.06 24.17
CA GLY A 22 4.80 38.47 23.45
C GLY A 22 4.78 38.86 21.97
N CYS A 23 4.58 37.85 21.09
CA CYS A 23 3.96 38.01 19.80
C CYS A 23 2.92 36.90 19.71
N GLU A 24 1.66 37.29 19.54
CA GLU A 24 0.56 36.39 19.28
C GLU A 24 0.82 35.66 17.94
N GLY A 25 1.26 34.43 18.03
CA GLY A 25 1.30 33.50 16.92
C GLY A 25 -0.04 32.75 16.81
N SER A 26 -0.59 32.69 15.62
CA SER A 26 -1.75 31.89 15.29
C SER A 26 -1.56 30.43 15.70
N PRO A 27 -2.61 29.73 16.15
CA PRO A 27 -2.49 28.33 16.58
C PRO A 27 -2.05 27.46 15.40
N VAL A 28 -0.94 26.75 15.57
CA VAL A 28 -0.53 25.63 14.71
C VAL A 28 -1.59 24.55 14.89
N PRO A 29 -2.16 23.97 13.81
CA PRO A 29 -3.04 22.84 13.95
C PRO A 29 -2.28 21.70 14.65
N GLU A 30 -2.84 21.17 15.74
CA GLU A 30 -2.36 19.93 16.35
C GLU A 30 -2.46 18.82 15.31
N LEU A 31 -1.36 18.12 15.07
CA LEU A 31 -1.36 16.85 14.36
C LEU A 31 -2.35 15.92 15.06
N PRO A 32 -3.17 15.17 14.32
CA PRO A 32 -4.04 14.16 14.91
C PRO A 32 -3.20 13.24 15.77
N ALA A 33 -3.71 12.95 16.98
CA ALA A 33 -3.05 12.06 17.94
C ALA A 33 -2.69 10.75 17.22
N GLN A 34 -1.45 10.30 17.45
CA GLN A 34 -1.03 8.97 17.03
C GLN A 34 -2.11 7.97 17.44
N GLN A 35 -2.64 7.21 16.48
CA GLN A 35 -3.56 6.13 16.76
C GLN A 35 -2.84 5.22 17.74
N GLU A 36 -3.43 5.01 18.92
CA GLU A 36 -2.98 4.02 19.89
C GLU A 36 -2.95 2.67 19.16
N GLU A 37 -1.82 1.95 19.25
CA GLU A 37 -1.76 0.57 18.79
C GLU A 37 -2.97 -0.18 19.36
N PRO A 38 -3.71 -0.96 18.54
CA PRO A 38 -4.87 -1.67 19.04
C PRO A 38 -4.44 -2.53 20.22
N GLU A 39 -4.98 -2.23 21.41
CA GLU A 39 -4.81 -3.07 22.58
C GLU A 39 -5.17 -4.50 22.17
N ASN A 40 -4.33 -5.47 22.54
CA ASN A 40 -4.58 -6.89 22.33
C ASN A 40 -6.04 -7.22 22.65
N LEU A 41 -6.85 -7.47 21.64
CA LEU A 41 -8.24 -7.85 21.81
C LEU A 41 -8.31 -9.12 22.68
N PRO A 42 -9.22 -9.19 23.68
CA PRO A 42 -9.29 -10.34 24.55
C PRO A 42 -9.67 -11.60 23.75
N VAL A 43 -8.84 -12.64 23.86
CA VAL A 43 -9.07 -13.92 23.18
C VAL A 43 -10.29 -14.63 23.77
N PRO A 44 -11.27 -15.08 22.95
CA PRO A 44 -12.39 -15.88 23.44
C PRO A 44 -11.92 -17.18 24.11
N SER A 45 -12.47 -17.47 25.28
CA SER A 45 -12.04 -18.57 26.17
C SER A 45 -12.37 -20.02 25.71
N SER A 46 -12.77 -20.21 24.44
CA SER A 46 -13.26 -21.51 23.93
C SER A 46 -12.31 -22.24 22.98
N LEU A 47 -11.04 -21.82 22.85
CA LEU A 47 -10.11 -22.32 21.84
C LEU A 47 -8.82 -22.92 22.42
N GLU A 48 -8.91 -23.84 23.39
CA GLU A 48 -7.71 -24.48 23.95
C GLU A 48 -6.97 -25.40 22.95
N ASP A 49 -7.60 -25.83 21.82
CA ASP A 49 -6.99 -26.70 20.80
C ASP A 49 -7.23 -26.21 19.33
N GLY A 50 -7.57 -24.95 19.11
CA GLY A 50 -7.88 -24.40 17.78
C GLY A 50 -6.67 -24.04 16.91
N VAL A 51 -6.95 -23.54 15.68
CA VAL A 51 -5.91 -22.98 14.82
C VAL A 51 -5.32 -21.73 15.46
N LYS A 52 -3.97 -21.67 15.44
CA LYS A 52 -3.16 -20.51 15.83
C LYS A 52 -2.42 -20.02 14.59
N ALA A 53 -2.79 -18.85 14.08
CA ALA A 53 -2.17 -18.28 12.91
C ALA A 53 -0.97 -17.39 13.27
N GLY A 54 0.12 -17.52 12.51
CA GLY A 54 1.15 -16.49 12.44
C GLY A 54 0.94 -15.66 11.16
N VAL A 55 0.76 -14.36 11.29
CA VAL A 55 0.60 -13.45 10.15
C VAL A 55 1.89 -12.66 9.96
N PHE A 56 2.56 -12.86 8.83
CA PHE A 56 3.89 -12.31 8.57
C PHE A 56 3.80 -11.26 7.46
N TYR A 57 4.14 -10.04 7.79
CA TYR A 57 4.19 -8.91 6.86
C TYR A 57 5.65 -8.61 6.50
N TYR A 58 5.90 -8.22 5.25
CA TYR A 58 7.25 -7.80 4.86
C TYR A 58 7.67 -6.53 5.60
N SER A 59 6.72 -5.62 5.86
CA SER A 59 6.92 -4.40 6.63
C SER A 59 5.61 -3.87 7.21
N PHE A 60 5.62 -3.41 8.45
CA PHE A 60 4.49 -2.70 9.06
C PHE A 60 4.37 -1.25 8.61
N SER A 61 5.43 -0.68 8.01
CA SER A 61 5.42 0.70 7.52
C SER A 61 4.75 0.87 6.16
N ASP A 62 4.38 -0.22 5.48
CA ASP A 62 3.63 -0.17 4.23
C ASP A 62 2.18 0.23 4.49
N THR A 63 1.72 1.33 3.88
CA THR A 63 0.40 1.93 4.16
C THR A 63 -0.75 1.06 3.66
N TYR A 64 -0.61 0.40 2.50
CA TYR A 64 -1.60 -0.54 2.01
C TYR A 64 -1.73 -1.76 2.93
N LEU A 65 -0.59 -2.36 3.32
CA LEU A 65 -0.60 -3.50 4.24
C LEU A 65 -1.05 -3.13 5.65
N ALA A 66 -0.91 -1.88 6.08
CA ALA A 66 -1.52 -1.42 7.33
C ALA A 66 -3.05 -1.51 7.27
N GLY A 67 -3.66 -1.16 6.13
CA GLY A 67 -5.08 -1.37 5.85
C GLY A 67 -5.46 -2.85 5.87
N VAL A 68 -4.73 -3.69 5.10
CA VAL A 68 -4.96 -5.15 5.09
C VAL A 68 -4.87 -5.73 6.50
N ARG A 69 -3.86 -5.33 7.29
CA ARG A 69 -3.68 -5.80 8.67
C ARG A 69 -4.88 -5.44 9.55
N THR A 70 -5.36 -4.21 9.46
CA THR A 70 -6.52 -3.76 10.24
C THR A 70 -7.76 -4.61 9.95
N TYR A 71 -8.09 -4.81 8.67
CA TYR A 71 -9.24 -5.64 8.28
C TYR A 71 -9.04 -7.12 8.60
N LEU A 72 -7.82 -7.64 8.42
CA LEU A 72 -7.51 -9.04 8.66
C LEU A 72 -7.56 -9.37 10.15
N ASP A 73 -7.06 -8.50 11.02
CA ASP A 73 -7.12 -8.67 12.47
C ASP A 73 -8.57 -8.79 12.95
N ILE A 74 -9.46 -7.92 12.43
CA ILE A 74 -10.89 -7.97 12.72
C ILE A 74 -11.50 -9.29 12.21
N ALA A 75 -11.23 -9.64 10.95
CA ALA A 75 -11.82 -10.82 10.33
C ALA A 75 -11.37 -12.15 10.97
N LEU A 76 -10.09 -12.25 11.37
CA LEU A 76 -9.57 -13.39 12.11
C LEU A 76 -10.16 -13.48 13.52
N TYR A 77 -10.29 -12.34 14.21
CA TYR A 77 -10.95 -12.28 15.50
C TYR A 77 -12.41 -12.75 15.42
N GLU A 78 -13.19 -12.23 14.46
CA GLU A 78 -14.58 -12.64 14.23
C GLU A 78 -14.71 -14.12 13.85
N ALA A 79 -13.71 -14.66 13.14
CA ALA A 79 -13.62 -16.08 12.83
C ALA A 79 -13.24 -16.95 14.05
N GLY A 80 -12.89 -16.36 15.21
CA GLY A 80 -12.45 -17.04 16.41
C GLY A 80 -11.06 -17.68 16.28
N ILE A 81 -10.21 -17.18 15.37
CA ILE A 81 -8.87 -17.67 15.13
C ILE A 81 -7.89 -16.87 15.98
N GLN A 82 -7.08 -17.55 16.80
CA GLN A 82 -5.97 -16.91 17.49
C GLN A 82 -4.86 -16.57 16.51
N PHE A 83 -4.29 -15.37 16.60
CA PHE A 83 -3.22 -14.96 15.70
C PHE A 83 -2.17 -14.09 16.37
N VAL A 84 -1.00 -14.02 15.75
CA VAL A 84 0.11 -13.12 16.12
C VAL A 84 0.66 -12.50 14.85
N ASN A 85 0.78 -11.18 14.82
CA ASN A 85 1.38 -10.43 13.72
C ASN A 85 2.90 -10.31 13.89
N TYR A 86 3.63 -10.45 12.78
CA TYR A 86 5.09 -10.36 12.73
C TYR A 86 5.51 -9.35 11.66
N ASP A 87 6.40 -8.44 12.03
CA ASP A 87 7.04 -7.47 11.12
C ASP A 87 8.43 -7.98 10.72
N ALA A 88 8.62 -8.28 9.45
CA ALA A 88 9.92 -8.71 8.93
C ALA A 88 10.91 -7.55 8.74
N GLN A 89 10.46 -6.30 8.84
CA GLN A 89 11.29 -5.09 8.67
C GLN A 89 12.07 -5.12 7.35
N SER A 90 11.40 -5.52 6.27
CA SER A 90 11.97 -5.67 4.91
C SER A 90 13.17 -6.63 4.82
N SER A 91 13.28 -7.59 5.75
CA SER A 91 14.37 -8.57 5.79
C SER A 91 13.85 -10.00 5.67
N GLN A 92 14.12 -10.67 4.55
CA GLN A 92 13.73 -12.08 4.35
C GLN A 92 14.37 -13.00 5.39
N GLN A 93 15.60 -12.71 5.82
CA GLN A 93 16.25 -13.46 6.90
C GLN A 93 15.51 -13.31 8.23
N THR A 94 15.02 -12.11 8.55
CA THR A 94 14.22 -11.86 9.74
C THR A 94 12.90 -12.63 9.65
N GLN A 95 12.20 -12.58 8.50
CA GLN A 95 10.96 -13.31 8.28
C GLN A 95 11.14 -14.82 8.48
N ASN A 96 12.18 -15.40 7.87
CA ASN A 96 12.48 -16.83 8.01
C ASN A 96 12.74 -17.23 9.47
N GLY A 97 13.46 -16.41 10.23
CA GLY A 97 13.70 -16.63 11.67
C GLY A 97 12.43 -16.49 12.52
N GLN A 98 11.55 -15.56 12.19
CA GLN A 98 10.24 -15.40 12.83
C GLN A 98 9.35 -16.62 12.56
N ILE A 99 9.31 -17.13 11.32
CA ILE A 99 8.57 -18.34 10.95
C ILE A 99 9.08 -19.56 11.73
N ASP A 100 10.40 -19.76 11.82
CA ASP A 100 11.00 -20.86 12.61
C ASP A 100 10.59 -20.79 14.09
N THR A 101 10.61 -19.58 14.64
CA THR A 101 10.21 -19.34 16.04
C THR A 101 8.71 -19.60 16.24
N ALA A 102 7.87 -19.09 15.36
CA ALA A 102 6.41 -19.25 15.39
C ALA A 102 6.02 -20.74 15.31
N LEU A 103 6.56 -21.48 14.33
CA LEU A 103 6.34 -22.90 14.18
C LEU A 103 6.81 -23.70 15.40
N SER A 104 7.87 -23.27 16.07
CA SER A 104 8.38 -23.89 17.29
C SER A 104 7.54 -23.59 18.53
N SER A 105 6.80 -22.46 18.51
CA SER A 105 5.89 -22.04 19.59
C SER A 105 4.45 -22.58 19.43
N GLY A 106 4.19 -23.39 18.39
CA GLY A 106 2.90 -24.04 18.20
C GLY A 106 1.95 -23.31 17.24
N ILE A 107 2.43 -22.32 16.48
CA ILE A 107 1.70 -21.80 15.32
C ILE A 107 1.51 -22.92 14.31
N ASN A 108 0.27 -23.12 13.84
CA ASN A 108 -0.13 -24.22 12.97
C ASN A 108 -0.89 -23.77 11.71
N LEU A 109 -0.89 -22.46 11.42
CA LEU A 109 -1.27 -21.84 10.17
C LEU A 109 -0.33 -20.66 9.91
N LEU A 110 0.26 -20.59 8.71
CA LEU A 110 1.05 -19.45 8.28
C LEU A 110 0.25 -18.61 7.29
N ILE A 111 0.19 -17.29 7.50
CA ILE A 111 -0.37 -16.29 6.58
C ILE A 111 0.78 -15.35 6.25
N VAL A 112 1.29 -15.38 5.01
CA VAL A 112 2.60 -14.80 4.71
C VAL A 112 2.55 -13.84 3.54
N ASN A 113 2.88 -12.59 3.81
CA ASN A 113 3.28 -11.63 2.79
C ASN A 113 4.82 -11.65 2.71
N VAL A 114 5.36 -12.22 1.64
CA VAL A 114 6.81 -12.45 1.51
C VAL A 114 7.58 -11.14 1.40
N VAL A 115 8.82 -11.10 1.91
CA VAL A 115 9.69 -9.94 1.72
C VAL A 115 10.16 -9.86 0.27
N SER A 116 10.71 -10.96 -0.24
CA SER A 116 11.29 -11.02 -1.60
C SER A 116 10.21 -11.42 -2.61
N ALA A 117 9.51 -10.43 -3.16
CA ALA A 117 8.49 -10.67 -4.18
C ALA A 117 9.09 -11.33 -5.44
N GLY A 118 8.36 -12.27 -6.04
CA GLY A 118 8.79 -12.97 -7.26
C GLY A 118 10.00 -13.90 -7.06
N ASN A 119 10.33 -14.23 -5.80
CA ASN A 119 11.47 -15.09 -5.48
C ASN A 119 11.01 -16.48 -5.08
N THR A 120 10.98 -17.39 -6.04
CA THR A 120 10.56 -18.78 -5.91
C THR A 120 11.35 -19.54 -4.83
N GLU A 121 12.66 -19.28 -4.69
CA GLU A 121 13.51 -19.92 -3.68
C GLU A 121 13.10 -19.51 -2.25
N ALA A 122 12.84 -18.22 -2.04
CA ALA A 122 12.38 -17.71 -0.73
C ALA A 122 11.03 -18.31 -0.32
N ALA A 123 10.09 -18.39 -1.24
CA ALA A 123 8.78 -19.02 -1.00
C ALA A 123 8.92 -20.53 -0.75
N THR A 124 9.74 -21.23 -1.53
CA THR A 124 10.02 -22.67 -1.34
C THR A 124 10.57 -22.95 0.06
N GLU A 125 11.50 -22.12 0.57
CA GLU A 125 12.02 -22.30 1.93
C GLU A 125 10.92 -22.23 2.99
N ILE A 126 9.98 -21.30 2.84
CA ILE A 126 8.83 -21.16 3.76
C ILE A 126 7.91 -22.38 3.66
N ILE A 127 7.59 -22.81 2.44
CA ILE A 127 6.73 -23.98 2.18
C ILE A 127 7.34 -25.25 2.80
N GLU A 128 8.63 -25.49 2.61
CA GLU A 128 9.31 -26.67 3.15
C GLU A 128 9.31 -26.67 4.68
N LYS A 129 9.54 -25.51 5.32
CA LYS A 129 9.46 -25.39 6.80
C LYS A 129 8.06 -25.75 7.32
N ALA A 130 7.01 -25.28 6.62
CA ALA A 130 5.61 -25.56 6.96
C ALA A 130 5.28 -27.05 6.72
N ARG A 131 5.69 -27.60 5.57
CA ARG A 131 5.44 -28.99 5.16
C ARG A 131 6.03 -29.99 6.17
N HIS A 132 7.26 -29.75 6.65
CA HIS A 132 7.89 -30.61 7.67
C HIS A 132 7.11 -30.70 8.98
N ARG A 133 6.18 -29.77 9.22
CA ARG A 133 5.32 -29.72 10.42
C ARG A 133 3.84 -29.95 10.12
N ASN A 134 3.51 -30.28 8.87
CA ASN A 134 2.14 -30.42 8.37
C ASN A 134 1.27 -29.17 8.63
N VAL A 135 1.84 -27.98 8.35
CA VAL A 135 1.21 -26.67 8.50
C VAL A 135 0.82 -26.15 7.13
N GLN A 136 -0.39 -25.59 7.02
CA GLN A 136 -0.87 -24.93 5.79
C GLN A 136 -0.32 -23.50 5.71
N VAL A 137 -0.15 -22.98 4.46
CA VAL A 137 0.35 -21.66 4.19
C VAL A 137 -0.60 -20.91 3.27
N ILE A 138 -1.02 -19.71 3.69
CA ILE A 138 -1.72 -18.76 2.86
C ILE A 138 -0.75 -17.64 2.53
N PHE A 139 -0.26 -17.57 1.31
CA PHE A 139 0.49 -16.42 0.85
C PHE A 139 -0.45 -15.31 0.39
N PHE A 140 -0.04 -14.04 0.54
CA PHE A 140 -0.89 -12.94 0.09
C PHE A 140 -0.11 -11.73 -0.42
N ASN A 141 -0.77 -10.94 -1.26
CA ASN A 141 -0.34 -9.68 -1.87
C ASN A 141 0.91 -9.83 -2.75
N LYS A 142 2.11 -9.95 -2.18
CA LYS A 142 3.35 -10.05 -2.96
C LYS A 142 3.47 -11.42 -3.64
N PRO A 143 3.72 -11.49 -4.97
CA PRO A 143 3.89 -12.74 -5.70
C PRO A 143 5.01 -13.60 -5.12
N ILE A 144 4.79 -14.90 -5.05
CA ILE A 144 5.75 -15.89 -4.53
C ILE A 144 6.64 -16.49 -5.62
N GLU A 145 6.32 -16.21 -6.88
CA GLU A 145 7.00 -16.74 -8.07
C GLU A 145 7.29 -15.59 -9.04
N GLY A 146 8.33 -15.74 -9.84
CA GLY A 146 8.62 -14.85 -10.96
C GLY A 146 7.57 -15.00 -12.07
N GLU A 147 7.53 -14.02 -13.00
CA GLU A 147 6.55 -13.98 -14.10
C GLU A 147 6.59 -15.25 -14.97
N ASP A 148 7.80 -15.75 -15.29
CA ASP A 148 8.00 -16.94 -16.11
C ASP A 148 7.79 -18.26 -15.34
N GLU A 149 7.63 -18.21 -14.02
CA GLU A 149 7.51 -19.38 -13.12
C GLU A 149 6.12 -19.50 -12.48
N GLU A 150 5.21 -18.61 -12.84
CA GLU A 150 3.90 -18.53 -12.22
C GLU A 150 3.14 -19.88 -12.26
N GLY A 151 2.67 -20.30 -11.08
CA GLY A 151 1.95 -21.56 -10.88
C GLY A 151 2.84 -22.76 -10.61
N THR A 152 4.16 -22.65 -10.66
CA THR A 152 5.07 -23.77 -10.40
C THR A 152 4.88 -24.30 -8.97
N LEU A 153 5.00 -23.42 -7.96
CA LEU A 153 4.83 -23.79 -6.55
C LEU A 153 3.38 -24.15 -6.23
N LEU A 154 2.42 -23.37 -6.76
CA LEU A 154 1.01 -23.59 -6.51
C LEU A 154 0.52 -24.93 -7.08
N ASN A 155 1.11 -25.44 -8.15
CA ASN A 155 0.78 -26.74 -8.71
C ASN A 155 1.56 -27.90 -8.06
N GLU A 156 2.68 -27.61 -7.39
CA GLU A 156 3.53 -28.64 -6.76
C GLU A 156 3.10 -28.98 -5.33
N TYR A 157 2.50 -28.01 -4.61
CA TYR A 157 2.18 -28.15 -3.18
C TYR A 157 0.68 -28.02 -2.92
N ASP A 158 0.06 -29.05 -2.34
CA ASP A 158 -1.40 -29.10 -2.06
C ASP A 158 -1.80 -28.27 -0.81
N ASN A 159 -0.85 -27.94 0.06
CA ASN A 159 -1.13 -27.30 1.35
C ASN A 159 -0.90 -25.80 1.36
N ILE A 160 -0.83 -25.18 0.20
CA ILE A 160 -0.64 -23.73 0.04
C ILE A 160 -1.79 -23.10 -0.76
N ALA A 161 -2.06 -21.83 -0.49
CA ALA A 161 -2.90 -20.97 -1.31
C ALA A 161 -2.26 -19.60 -1.47
N PHE A 162 -2.61 -18.89 -2.52
CA PHE A 162 -2.22 -17.51 -2.76
C PHE A 162 -3.44 -16.61 -2.95
N VAL A 163 -3.46 -15.48 -2.25
CA VAL A 163 -4.47 -14.43 -2.39
C VAL A 163 -3.77 -13.16 -2.84
N GLY A 164 -4.00 -12.75 -4.06
CA GLY A 164 -3.33 -11.58 -4.65
C GLY A 164 -4.21 -10.83 -5.64
N THR A 165 -3.59 -10.12 -6.53
CA THR A 165 -4.21 -9.27 -7.54
C THR A 165 -3.71 -9.64 -8.94
N ASP A 166 -4.39 -9.15 -9.98
CA ASP A 166 -3.91 -9.21 -11.35
C ASP A 166 -2.98 -8.01 -11.62
N ALA A 167 -1.67 -8.23 -11.49
CA ALA A 167 -0.68 -7.17 -11.59
C ALA A 167 -0.78 -6.36 -12.89
N PRO A 168 -0.94 -6.95 -14.10
CA PRO A 168 -1.20 -6.21 -15.33
C PRO A 168 -2.42 -5.28 -15.26
N GLN A 169 -3.52 -5.73 -14.64
CA GLN A 169 -4.78 -4.98 -14.59
C GLN A 169 -4.61 -3.60 -13.96
N SER A 170 -3.85 -3.49 -12.85
CA SER A 170 -3.62 -2.19 -12.19
C SER A 170 -2.90 -1.20 -13.09
N GLY A 171 -1.89 -1.67 -13.84
CA GLY A 171 -1.15 -0.85 -14.79
C GLY A 171 -2.01 -0.38 -15.96
N HIS A 172 -2.82 -1.27 -16.53
CA HIS A 172 -3.78 -0.93 -17.60
C HIS A 172 -4.81 0.10 -17.12
N MET A 173 -5.40 -0.11 -15.95
CA MET A 173 -6.37 0.83 -15.38
C MET A 173 -5.75 2.19 -15.09
N GLN A 174 -4.56 2.22 -14.50
CA GLN A 174 -3.84 3.47 -14.26
C GLN A 174 -3.52 4.20 -15.57
N GLY A 175 -3.05 3.47 -16.59
CA GLY A 175 -2.75 4.05 -17.90
C GLY A 175 -3.98 4.60 -18.60
N GLN A 176 -5.11 3.89 -18.56
CA GLN A 176 -6.39 4.37 -19.08
C GLN A 176 -6.81 5.68 -18.37
N MET A 177 -6.79 5.69 -17.04
CA MET A 177 -7.16 6.85 -16.22
C MET A 177 -6.29 8.07 -16.53
N ILE A 178 -4.97 7.89 -16.65
CA ILE A 178 -4.01 8.94 -17.02
C ILE A 178 -4.31 9.46 -18.41
N GLY A 179 -4.46 8.57 -19.39
CA GLY A 179 -4.70 8.94 -20.78
C GLY A 179 -6.01 9.72 -20.96
N GLU A 180 -7.08 9.29 -20.31
CA GLU A 180 -8.38 9.97 -20.35
C GLU A 180 -8.29 11.35 -19.69
N TYR A 181 -7.66 11.46 -18.52
CA TYR A 181 -7.48 12.74 -17.85
C TYR A 181 -6.66 13.72 -18.71
N VAL A 182 -5.50 13.30 -19.21
CA VAL A 182 -4.62 14.17 -20.02
C VAL A 182 -5.31 14.55 -21.32
N ARG A 183 -6.02 13.63 -21.99
CA ARG A 183 -6.82 13.93 -23.19
C ARG A 183 -7.81 15.08 -22.94
N ASP A 184 -8.55 14.99 -21.84
CA ASP A 184 -9.65 15.92 -21.53
C ASP A 184 -9.13 17.26 -20.97
N HIS A 185 -7.90 17.30 -20.43
CA HIS A 185 -7.28 18.47 -19.80
C HIS A 185 -5.93 18.85 -20.45
N TYR A 186 -5.70 18.50 -21.73
CA TYR A 186 -4.39 18.61 -22.37
C TYR A 186 -3.78 20.01 -22.25
N SER A 187 -4.54 21.05 -22.58
CA SER A 187 -4.06 22.44 -22.53
C SER A 187 -3.82 22.98 -21.13
N GLU A 188 -4.40 22.35 -20.11
CA GLU A 188 -4.24 22.70 -18.71
C GLU A 188 -3.04 21.96 -18.10
N THR A 189 -2.75 20.77 -18.64
CA THR A 189 -1.63 19.93 -18.21
C THR A 189 -0.32 20.38 -18.88
N ASP A 190 -0.35 20.87 -20.13
CA ASP A 190 0.80 21.48 -20.83
C ASP A 190 1.13 22.85 -20.21
N LEU A 191 1.81 22.83 -19.06
CA LEU A 191 2.09 24.02 -18.25
C LEU A 191 3.12 24.95 -18.88
N ASN A 192 4.05 24.41 -19.65
CA ASN A 192 5.11 25.18 -20.31
C ASN A 192 4.73 25.61 -21.72
N GLY A 193 3.65 25.05 -22.31
CA GLY A 193 3.08 25.40 -23.60
C GLY A 193 3.91 24.91 -24.80
N ASP A 194 4.71 23.84 -24.63
CA ASP A 194 5.55 23.31 -25.71
C ASP A 194 4.84 22.24 -26.56
N GLY A 195 3.64 21.83 -26.15
CA GLY A 195 2.80 20.87 -26.85
C GLY A 195 3.15 19.41 -26.56
N VAL A 196 3.93 19.13 -25.52
CA VAL A 196 4.29 17.78 -25.07
C VAL A 196 4.14 17.72 -23.56
N ILE A 197 3.42 16.73 -23.05
CA ILE A 197 3.29 16.52 -21.60
C ILE A 197 4.49 15.74 -21.10
N SER A 198 5.29 16.38 -20.24
CA SER A 198 6.44 15.75 -19.59
C SER A 198 6.03 15.04 -18.30
N TYR A 199 6.51 13.81 -18.09
CA TYR A 199 6.16 13.04 -16.89
C TYR A 199 7.37 12.56 -16.09
N ALA A 200 7.19 12.44 -14.77
CA ALA A 200 8.05 11.67 -13.88
C ALA A 200 7.32 10.38 -13.44
N LEU A 201 8.08 9.28 -13.27
CA LEU A 201 7.55 8.00 -12.82
C LEU A 201 8.38 7.43 -11.68
N PHE A 202 7.70 7.00 -10.60
CA PHE A 202 8.32 6.43 -9.40
C PHE A 202 7.96 4.95 -9.28
N LYS A 203 9.01 4.09 -9.33
CA LYS A 203 8.88 2.64 -9.26
C LYS A 203 9.22 2.11 -7.88
N GLY A 204 8.32 1.30 -7.31
CA GLY A 204 8.42 0.83 -5.91
C GLY A 204 9.46 -0.25 -5.67
N GLU A 205 9.59 -1.25 -6.55
CA GLU A 205 10.47 -2.39 -6.35
C GLU A 205 10.98 -2.94 -7.70
N ALA A 206 12.25 -3.31 -7.78
CA ALA A 206 12.91 -3.61 -9.05
C ALA A 206 12.30 -4.80 -9.80
N LEU A 207 12.09 -5.92 -9.10
CA LEU A 207 11.69 -7.22 -9.66
C LEU A 207 10.26 -7.64 -9.30
N ASN A 208 9.52 -6.80 -8.59
CA ASN A 208 8.13 -7.08 -8.25
C ASN A 208 7.24 -6.93 -9.50
N PRO A 209 6.49 -7.96 -9.90
CA PRO A 209 5.58 -7.90 -11.04
C PRO A 209 4.60 -6.73 -10.99
N GLU A 210 4.03 -6.39 -9.82
CA GLU A 210 3.17 -5.21 -9.66
C GLU A 210 3.89 -3.92 -10.10
N ALA A 211 5.12 -3.72 -9.62
CA ALA A 211 5.91 -2.55 -10.01
C ALA A 211 6.30 -2.55 -11.49
N ILE A 212 6.60 -3.72 -12.06
CA ILE A 212 6.95 -3.86 -13.48
C ILE A 212 5.76 -3.46 -14.36
N TYR A 213 4.59 -4.04 -14.12
CA TYR A 213 3.41 -3.79 -14.94
C TYR A 213 2.80 -2.41 -14.73
N ARG A 214 2.74 -1.89 -13.50
CA ARG A 214 2.32 -0.52 -13.23
C ARG A 214 3.24 0.50 -13.91
N THR A 215 4.57 0.29 -13.89
CA THR A 215 5.53 1.15 -14.60
C THR A 215 5.33 1.13 -16.11
N ARG A 216 5.06 -0.05 -16.67
CA ARG A 216 4.95 -0.23 -18.12
C ARG A 216 3.61 0.26 -18.65
N TYR A 217 2.52 -0.31 -18.16
CA TYR A 217 1.20 -0.11 -18.76
C TYR A 217 0.60 1.26 -18.43
N SER A 218 0.98 1.89 -17.31
CA SER A 218 0.56 3.26 -17.03
C SER A 218 0.97 4.26 -18.13
N VAL A 219 2.11 4.03 -18.78
CA VAL A 219 2.58 4.89 -19.88
C VAL A 219 2.13 4.38 -21.24
N GLU A 220 2.19 3.06 -21.48
CA GLU A 220 1.79 2.49 -22.78
C GLU A 220 0.32 2.77 -23.09
N ASP A 221 -0.59 2.53 -22.14
CA ASP A 221 -2.02 2.71 -22.36
C ASP A 221 -2.42 4.19 -22.36
N ALA A 222 -1.79 5.03 -21.52
CA ALA A 222 -1.99 6.47 -21.61
C ALA A 222 -1.61 7.00 -23.00
N ASN A 223 -0.48 6.56 -23.54
CA ASN A 223 -0.06 6.94 -24.90
C ASN A 223 -1.00 6.39 -25.98
N ALA A 224 -1.61 5.22 -25.80
CA ALA A 224 -2.61 4.71 -26.71
C ALA A 224 -3.86 5.60 -26.76
N VAL A 225 -4.37 6.01 -25.60
CA VAL A 225 -5.52 6.94 -25.50
C VAL A 225 -5.19 8.30 -26.15
N LEU A 226 -4.01 8.84 -25.89
CA LEU A 226 -3.57 10.11 -26.47
C LEU A 226 -3.42 10.02 -28.00
N ALA A 227 -2.86 8.93 -28.52
CA ALA A 227 -2.70 8.70 -29.95
C ALA A 227 -4.06 8.63 -30.68
N GLU A 228 -5.06 7.96 -30.08
CA GLU A 228 -6.42 7.91 -30.64
C GLU A 228 -7.06 9.31 -30.73
N ALA A 229 -6.75 10.18 -29.77
CA ALA A 229 -7.21 11.56 -29.74
C ALA A 229 -6.37 12.53 -30.61
N GLY A 230 -5.26 12.05 -31.18
CA GLY A 230 -4.37 12.85 -32.03
C GLY A 230 -3.38 13.73 -31.28
N PHE A 231 -3.14 13.46 -29.99
CA PHE A 231 -2.12 14.12 -29.17
C PHE A 231 -0.76 13.42 -29.26
N PRO A 232 0.35 14.13 -29.00
CA PRO A 232 1.67 13.52 -28.85
C PRO A 232 1.73 12.57 -27.67
N PRO A 233 2.63 11.57 -27.69
CA PRO A 233 2.86 10.72 -26.53
C PRO A 233 3.48 11.49 -25.37
N LEU A 234 3.30 10.98 -24.14
CA LEU A 234 3.98 11.46 -22.96
C LEU A 234 5.50 11.35 -23.12
N ALA A 235 6.25 12.33 -22.65
CA ALA A 235 7.71 12.33 -22.68
C ALA A 235 8.28 12.25 -21.25
N TYR A 236 9.23 11.33 -21.01
CA TYR A 236 9.89 11.32 -19.72
C TYR A 236 10.72 12.60 -19.53
N PHE A 237 10.61 13.24 -18.37
CA PHE A 237 11.15 14.58 -18.12
C PHE A 237 12.68 14.69 -18.26
N ASP A 238 13.41 13.61 -17.95
CA ASP A 238 14.88 13.54 -18.06
C ASP A 238 15.31 12.64 -19.23
N SER A 239 15.64 13.24 -20.36
CA SER A 239 16.07 12.52 -21.57
C SER A 239 17.39 11.73 -21.40
N SER A 240 18.13 11.92 -20.32
CA SER A 240 19.36 11.18 -20.00
C SER A 240 19.07 9.88 -19.23
N ASN A 241 17.89 9.74 -18.63
CA ASN A 241 17.44 8.53 -17.96
C ASN A 241 16.72 7.61 -18.95
N TYR A 242 17.40 6.59 -19.43
CA TYR A 242 16.87 5.63 -20.42
C TYR A 242 15.89 4.60 -19.84
N ASP A 243 15.82 4.46 -18.52
CA ASP A 243 14.85 3.57 -17.86
C ASP A 243 13.45 4.20 -17.76
N HIS A 244 13.36 5.53 -17.87
CA HIS A 244 12.15 6.32 -17.79
C HIS A 244 11.39 6.15 -16.46
N PHE A 245 12.10 5.85 -15.37
CA PHE A 245 11.58 5.84 -14.01
C PHE A 245 12.69 6.12 -12.98
N GLN A 246 12.27 6.46 -11.77
CA GLN A 246 13.13 6.53 -10.57
C GLN A 246 12.73 5.42 -9.61
N LEU A 247 13.69 4.54 -9.29
CA LEU A 247 13.46 3.34 -8.48
C LEU A 247 13.66 3.63 -6.98
N ASP A 248 12.73 3.19 -6.13
CA ASP A 248 13.04 3.04 -4.71
C ASP A 248 14.04 1.89 -4.52
N LEU A 249 15.31 2.25 -4.29
CA LEU A 249 16.40 1.28 -4.16
C LEU A 249 16.26 0.36 -2.93
N ALA A 250 15.46 0.76 -1.96
CA ALA A 250 15.16 -0.08 -0.79
C ALA A 250 14.04 -1.10 -1.07
N GLY A 251 13.25 -0.91 -2.13
CA GLY A 251 12.12 -1.77 -2.48
C GLY A 251 10.99 -1.72 -1.44
N THR A 252 10.86 -0.59 -0.75
CA THR A 252 9.88 -0.39 0.34
C THR A 252 8.66 0.44 -0.07
N TRP A 253 8.60 0.84 -1.35
CA TRP A 253 7.51 1.66 -1.90
C TRP A 253 7.33 2.99 -1.12
N SER A 254 8.46 3.59 -0.74
CA SER A 254 8.55 4.62 0.28
C SER A 254 8.16 6.00 -0.26
N ASP A 255 7.33 6.71 0.52
CA ASP A 255 7.06 8.13 0.40
C ASP A 255 8.34 8.98 0.48
N ASP A 256 9.22 8.66 1.43
CA ASP A 256 10.51 9.31 1.62
C ASP A 256 11.40 9.21 0.38
N ALA A 257 11.44 8.05 -0.30
CA ALA A 257 12.22 7.88 -1.52
C ALA A 257 11.65 8.73 -2.65
N ALA A 258 10.33 8.69 -2.87
CA ALA A 258 9.65 9.47 -3.88
C ALA A 258 9.77 10.99 -3.60
N LYS A 259 9.62 11.40 -2.34
CA LYS A 259 9.81 12.79 -1.92
C LYS A 259 11.21 13.30 -2.24
N ARG A 260 12.27 12.54 -1.89
CA ARG A 260 13.65 12.94 -2.15
C ARG A 260 13.93 13.08 -3.64
N TYR A 261 13.47 12.14 -4.45
CA TYR A 261 13.62 12.23 -5.90
C TYR A 261 12.86 13.42 -6.46
N MET A 262 11.59 13.62 -6.10
CA MET A 262 10.80 14.73 -6.61
C MET A 262 11.37 16.08 -6.18
N THR A 263 11.85 16.22 -4.94
CA THR A 263 12.54 17.44 -4.47
C THR A 263 13.76 17.74 -5.33
N ALA A 264 14.61 16.75 -5.60
CA ALA A 264 15.78 16.92 -6.46
C ALA A 264 15.38 17.27 -7.92
N ASN A 265 14.32 16.65 -8.42
CA ASN A 265 13.82 16.97 -9.76
C ASN A 265 13.34 18.42 -9.85
N LEU A 266 12.59 18.91 -8.86
CA LEU A 266 12.06 20.28 -8.83
C LEU A 266 13.15 21.36 -8.70
N GLU A 267 14.33 21.01 -8.18
CA GLU A 267 15.48 21.93 -8.20
C GLU A 267 15.94 22.28 -9.62
N GLU A 268 15.71 21.41 -10.62
CA GLU A 268 16.13 21.58 -12.00
C GLU A 268 14.97 21.76 -12.99
N TYR A 269 13.83 21.13 -12.72
CA TYR A 269 12.64 21.13 -13.57
C TYR A 269 11.52 21.94 -12.89
N ASP A 270 11.36 23.18 -13.30
CA ASP A 270 10.40 24.11 -12.72
C ASP A 270 9.82 25.01 -13.83
N LEU A 271 8.58 25.45 -13.66
CA LEU A 271 7.89 26.30 -14.64
C LEU A 271 8.68 27.57 -14.99
N SER A 272 9.37 28.15 -14.00
CA SER A 272 10.20 29.32 -14.22
C SER A 272 11.41 29.08 -15.13
N LYS A 273 11.78 27.82 -15.32
CA LYS A 273 12.90 27.38 -16.18
C LYS A 273 12.45 26.93 -17.57
N GLY A 274 11.14 26.77 -17.78
CA GLY A 274 10.56 26.32 -19.04
C GLY A 274 10.76 24.83 -19.35
N ASN A 275 11.04 24.03 -18.33
CA ASN A 275 11.25 22.58 -18.43
C ASN A 275 10.52 21.84 -17.31
N MET A 276 9.25 22.14 -17.14
CA MET A 276 8.40 21.63 -16.06
C MET A 276 8.17 20.13 -16.16
N ILE A 277 8.03 19.45 -15.00
CA ILE A 277 7.37 18.15 -14.89
C ILE A 277 5.87 18.42 -14.78
N GLU A 278 5.08 17.88 -15.70
CA GLU A 278 3.68 18.24 -15.89
C GLU A 278 2.72 17.13 -15.50
N LEU A 279 3.24 15.93 -15.23
CA LEU A 279 2.51 14.74 -14.83
C LEU A 279 3.38 13.87 -13.93
N VAL A 280 2.82 13.30 -12.88
CA VAL A 280 3.52 12.34 -12.04
C VAL A 280 2.75 11.04 -11.92
N ILE A 281 3.46 9.94 -12.18
CA ILE A 281 2.96 8.57 -12.10
C ILE A 281 3.68 7.87 -10.95
N CYS A 282 2.93 7.34 -9.99
CA CYS A 282 3.46 6.59 -8.87
C CYS A 282 2.96 5.15 -8.91
N ASN A 283 3.83 4.19 -8.62
CA ASN A 283 3.42 2.79 -8.57
C ASN A 283 2.43 2.51 -7.43
N ASN A 284 2.41 3.35 -6.38
CA ASN A 284 1.41 3.28 -5.32
C ASN A 284 1.12 4.66 -4.70
N ASP A 285 0.11 4.71 -3.84
CA ASP A 285 -0.34 5.94 -3.17
C ASP A 285 0.69 6.48 -2.18
N ASN A 286 1.39 5.61 -1.45
CA ASN A 286 2.41 6.05 -0.49
C ASN A 286 3.52 6.86 -1.19
N MET A 287 3.95 6.44 -2.39
CA MET A 287 4.90 7.22 -3.20
C MET A 287 4.27 8.52 -3.71
N ALA A 288 2.97 8.50 -4.08
CA ALA A 288 2.25 9.71 -4.50
C ALA A 288 2.14 10.74 -3.36
N GLU A 289 1.92 10.30 -2.14
CA GLU A 289 1.93 11.14 -0.93
C GLU A 289 3.28 11.84 -0.75
N GLY A 290 4.38 11.11 -0.92
CA GLY A 290 5.73 11.65 -0.88
C GLY A 290 5.98 12.71 -1.96
N VAL A 291 5.54 12.42 -3.19
CA VAL A 291 5.60 13.38 -4.31
C VAL A 291 4.81 14.64 -3.99
N ILE A 292 3.57 14.52 -3.53
CA ILE A 292 2.72 15.66 -3.20
C ILE A 292 3.33 16.49 -2.07
N SER A 293 3.96 15.84 -1.09
CA SER A 293 4.70 16.54 -0.03
C SER A 293 5.84 17.39 -0.61
N ALA A 294 6.61 16.88 -1.58
CA ALA A 294 7.64 17.65 -2.27
C ALA A 294 7.04 18.80 -3.10
N LEU A 295 5.98 18.52 -3.87
CA LEU A 295 5.28 19.53 -4.67
C LEU A 295 4.76 20.69 -3.81
N ASN A 296 4.21 20.40 -2.63
CA ASN A 296 3.72 21.41 -1.70
C ASN A 296 4.84 22.33 -1.21
N GLU A 297 6.06 21.83 -0.99
CA GLU A 297 7.22 22.63 -0.59
C GLU A 297 7.62 23.66 -1.66
N TYR A 298 7.31 23.38 -2.92
CA TYR A 298 7.52 24.27 -4.08
C TYR A 298 6.30 25.10 -4.46
N GLY A 299 5.18 24.98 -3.72
CA GLY A 299 3.96 25.75 -3.93
C GLY A 299 2.97 25.13 -4.93
N TYR A 300 3.23 23.92 -5.41
CA TYR A 300 2.33 23.14 -6.25
C TYR A 300 1.40 22.25 -5.40
N ASN A 301 0.27 21.85 -5.92
CA ASN A 301 -0.67 20.89 -5.30
C ASN A 301 -1.08 21.21 -3.86
N THR A 302 -1.12 22.51 -3.49
CA THR A 302 -1.39 22.90 -2.09
C THR A 302 -2.88 22.84 -1.74
N GLY A 303 -3.76 22.72 -2.73
CA GLY A 303 -5.21 22.85 -2.56
C GLY A 303 -5.69 24.29 -2.28
N MET A 304 -4.80 25.29 -2.32
CA MET A 304 -5.14 26.69 -2.16
C MET A 304 -5.56 27.33 -3.48
N GLU A 305 -6.43 28.34 -3.42
CA GLU A 305 -6.83 29.08 -4.61
C GLU A 305 -5.60 29.71 -5.33
N GLY A 306 -5.48 29.44 -6.62
CA GLY A 306 -4.37 29.91 -7.45
C GLY A 306 -3.09 29.07 -7.40
N SER A 307 -3.08 27.98 -6.63
CA SER A 307 -2.00 26.98 -6.71
C SER A 307 -2.10 26.20 -8.02
N VAL A 308 -0.98 26.04 -8.71
CA VAL A 308 -0.90 25.11 -9.85
C VAL A 308 -0.95 23.69 -9.33
N THR A 309 -1.82 22.86 -9.89
CA THR A 309 -1.91 21.44 -9.57
C THR A 309 -1.29 20.65 -10.72
N ILE A 310 -0.23 19.90 -10.41
CA ILE A 310 0.36 18.91 -11.30
C ILE A 310 -0.41 17.61 -11.09
N PRO A 311 -0.95 16.98 -12.15
CA PRO A 311 -1.63 15.71 -12.01
C PRO A 311 -0.71 14.64 -11.41
N VAL A 312 -1.18 13.98 -10.32
CA VAL A 312 -0.49 12.88 -9.63
C VAL A 312 -1.43 11.69 -9.56
N PHE A 313 -0.93 10.53 -10.01
CA PHE A 313 -1.68 9.28 -10.04
C PHE A 313 -0.98 8.20 -9.24
N GLY A 314 -1.77 7.42 -8.48
CA GLY A 314 -1.33 6.31 -7.64
C GLY A 314 -2.10 5.02 -7.91
N VAL A 315 -1.90 4.07 -7.02
CA VAL A 315 -2.65 2.80 -6.90
C VAL A 315 -2.75 2.48 -5.42
N ASP A 316 -3.81 1.91 -4.96
CA ASP A 316 -4.22 1.33 -3.68
C ASP A 316 -5.53 1.93 -3.17
N ALA A 317 -5.80 3.22 -3.43
CA ALA A 317 -6.89 4.01 -2.87
C ALA A 317 -6.84 4.02 -1.32
N THR A 318 -5.65 4.30 -0.77
CA THR A 318 -5.48 4.46 0.68
C THR A 318 -6.38 5.58 1.21
N GLU A 319 -6.73 5.52 2.49
CA GLU A 319 -7.59 6.55 3.10
C GLU A 319 -7.01 7.96 2.91
N TYR A 320 -5.69 8.11 3.07
CA TYR A 320 -5.05 9.41 2.91
C TYR A 320 -5.01 9.87 1.44
N ALA A 321 -4.79 8.95 0.49
CA ALA A 321 -4.87 9.28 -0.94
C ALA A 321 -6.27 9.77 -1.34
N ARG A 322 -7.33 9.13 -0.82
CA ARG A 322 -8.72 9.59 -1.02
C ARG A 322 -8.93 11.01 -0.48
N GLN A 323 -8.37 11.35 0.69
CA GLN A 323 -8.39 12.71 1.23
C GLN A 323 -7.60 13.70 0.35
N LEU A 324 -6.49 13.28 -0.23
CA LEU A 324 -5.72 14.09 -1.17
C LEU A 324 -6.50 14.34 -2.47
N ILE A 325 -7.23 13.35 -2.97
CA ILE A 325 -8.09 13.48 -4.15
C ILE A 325 -9.25 14.41 -3.85
N SER A 326 -9.98 14.20 -2.75
CA SER A 326 -11.13 15.04 -2.37
C SER A 326 -10.74 16.51 -2.12
N SER A 327 -9.49 16.77 -1.72
CA SER A 327 -8.94 18.13 -1.54
C SER A 327 -8.28 18.71 -2.80
N GLY A 328 -8.35 18.01 -3.96
CA GLY A 328 -7.78 18.45 -5.24
C GLY A 328 -6.25 18.50 -5.28
N ARG A 329 -5.57 17.78 -4.37
CA ARG A 329 -4.10 17.71 -4.31
C ARG A 329 -3.53 16.49 -5.04
N MET A 330 -4.31 15.43 -5.20
CA MET A 330 -4.03 14.25 -6.00
C MET A 330 -5.13 14.11 -7.05
N THR A 331 -4.82 13.54 -8.21
CA THR A 331 -5.74 13.49 -9.34
C THR A 331 -6.54 12.20 -9.38
N GLY A 332 -5.92 11.06 -9.09
CA GLY A 332 -6.62 9.78 -9.13
C GLY A 332 -5.78 8.62 -8.62
N THR A 333 -6.48 7.53 -8.32
CA THR A 333 -5.88 6.28 -7.89
C THR A 333 -6.71 5.09 -8.36
N VAL A 334 -6.08 3.93 -8.47
CA VAL A 334 -6.74 2.65 -8.73
C VAL A 334 -6.93 1.92 -7.41
N VAL A 335 -8.13 1.40 -7.15
CA VAL A 335 -8.43 0.69 -5.91
C VAL A 335 -7.80 -0.69 -5.90
N GLN A 336 -6.99 -0.97 -4.89
CA GLN A 336 -6.60 -2.31 -4.46
C GLN A 336 -7.36 -2.64 -3.17
N ASP A 337 -8.36 -3.52 -3.25
CA ASP A 337 -9.31 -3.73 -2.13
C ASP A 337 -8.68 -4.51 -0.97
N ALA A 338 -8.16 -3.78 0.03
CA ALA A 338 -7.55 -4.34 1.24
C ALA A 338 -8.57 -5.11 2.10
N GLY A 339 -9.82 -4.64 2.16
CA GLY A 339 -10.89 -5.29 2.90
C GLY A 339 -11.25 -6.64 2.29
N LYS A 340 -11.40 -6.69 0.95
CA LYS A 340 -11.69 -7.93 0.23
C LYS A 340 -10.54 -8.94 0.34
N MET A 341 -9.30 -8.48 0.25
CA MET A 341 -8.12 -9.33 0.46
C MET A 341 -8.16 -9.97 1.86
N ALA A 342 -8.42 -9.17 2.89
CA ALA A 342 -8.52 -9.65 4.27
C ALA A 342 -9.70 -10.63 4.46
N GLU A 343 -10.87 -10.35 3.87
CA GLU A 343 -12.05 -11.24 3.92
C GLU A 343 -11.73 -12.61 3.33
N VAL A 344 -11.08 -12.66 2.17
CA VAL A 344 -10.70 -13.91 1.50
C VAL A 344 -9.68 -14.68 2.35
N ILE A 345 -8.62 -14.03 2.83
CA ILE A 345 -7.60 -14.66 3.68
C ILE A 345 -8.24 -15.27 4.93
N ALA A 346 -9.12 -14.53 5.62
CA ALA A 346 -9.80 -15.02 6.81
C ALA A 346 -10.75 -16.20 6.52
N TYR A 347 -11.39 -16.21 5.33
CA TYR A 347 -12.19 -17.33 4.89
C TYR A 347 -11.36 -18.60 4.68
N LEU A 348 -10.19 -18.48 4.02
CA LEU A 348 -9.27 -19.61 3.85
C LEU A 348 -8.74 -20.10 5.20
N ALA A 349 -8.40 -19.17 6.11
CA ALA A 349 -7.97 -19.49 7.47
C ALA A 349 -9.08 -20.22 8.28
N ARG A 350 -10.35 -19.87 8.08
CA ARG A 350 -11.48 -20.60 8.67
C ARG A 350 -11.60 -22.01 8.11
N ASN A 351 -11.38 -22.21 6.80
CA ASN A 351 -11.34 -23.56 6.23
C ASN A 351 -10.26 -24.41 6.90
N ALA A 352 -9.06 -23.86 7.11
CA ALA A 352 -8.00 -24.52 7.86
C ALA A 352 -8.43 -24.86 9.30
N ALA A 353 -9.08 -23.93 10.01
CA ALA A 353 -9.56 -24.13 11.38
C ALA A 353 -10.64 -25.22 11.49
N GLU A 354 -11.41 -25.43 10.45
CA GLU A 354 -12.41 -26.49 10.36
C GLU A 354 -11.85 -27.80 9.78
N GLY A 355 -10.52 -27.90 9.58
CA GLY A 355 -9.85 -29.08 9.03
C GLY A 355 -10.17 -29.37 7.58
N ARG A 356 -10.60 -28.36 6.83
CA ARG A 356 -10.87 -28.44 5.40
C ARG A 356 -9.66 -28.03 4.58
N ASP A 357 -9.70 -28.35 3.30
CA ASP A 357 -8.82 -27.76 2.30
C ASP A 357 -9.00 -26.22 2.28
N LEU A 358 -7.90 -25.46 2.14
CA LEU A 358 -7.92 -23.98 2.14
C LEU A 358 -8.93 -23.44 1.16
N MET A 359 -8.99 -24.00 -0.06
CA MET A 359 -9.80 -23.49 -1.16
C MET A 359 -11.25 -24.01 -1.14
N THR A 360 -11.66 -24.81 -0.15
CA THR A 360 -13.03 -25.34 -0.07
C THR A 360 -14.06 -24.23 -0.22
N ASN A 361 -14.83 -24.28 -1.33
CA ASN A 361 -15.87 -23.32 -1.70
C ASN A 361 -15.40 -21.85 -1.84
N ALA A 362 -14.10 -21.57 -1.96
CA ALA A 362 -13.59 -20.21 -2.06
C ALA A 362 -14.21 -19.46 -3.26
N PHE A 363 -14.19 -20.02 -4.46
CA PHE A 363 -14.76 -19.38 -5.65
C PHE A 363 -16.30 -19.33 -5.66
N VAL A 364 -16.96 -20.19 -4.90
CA VAL A 364 -18.41 -20.10 -4.69
C VAL A 364 -18.75 -18.90 -3.79
N ARG A 365 -17.93 -18.68 -2.77
CA ARG A 365 -18.08 -17.55 -1.84
C ARG A 365 -17.68 -16.23 -2.48
N PHE A 366 -16.63 -16.25 -3.31
CA PHE A 366 -16.04 -15.08 -3.96
C PHE A 366 -16.03 -15.26 -5.48
N PRO A 367 -17.19 -15.14 -6.15
CA PRO A 367 -17.27 -15.26 -7.62
C PRO A 367 -16.51 -14.09 -8.28
N GLY A 368 -15.89 -14.36 -9.43
CA GLY A 368 -15.12 -13.36 -10.17
C GLY A 368 -13.68 -13.19 -9.66
N THR A 369 -13.23 -14.08 -8.77
CA THR A 369 -11.85 -14.09 -8.25
C THR A 369 -11.04 -15.29 -8.76
N GLU A 370 -11.54 -15.99 -9.75
CA GLU A 370 -10.91 -17.16 -10.35
C GLU A 370 -9.71 -16.74 -11.20
N SER A 371 -8.53 -17.28 -10.86
CA SER A 371 -7.28 -17.05 -11.62
C SER A 371 -7.04 -18.05 -12.73
N GLY A 372 -7.87 -19.12 -12.80
CA GLY A 372 -7.59 -20.30 -13.62
C GLY A 372 -6.72 -21.37 -12.92
N MET A 373 -6.22 -21.08 -11.71
CA MET A 373 -5.50 -22.01 -10.84
C MET A 373 -6.37 -22.36 -9.62
N GLU A 374 -6.34 -23.61 -9.17
CA GLU A 374 -7.25 -24.12 -8.13
C GLU A 374 -6.97 -23.48 -6.75
N ASN A 375 -5.73 -23.09 -6.49
CA ASN A 375 -5.27 -22.56 -5.20
C ASN A 375 -4.78 -21.10 -5.24
N LYS A 376 -5.22 -20.34 -6.25
CA LYS A 376 -4.93 -18.91 -6.40
C LYS A 376 -6.22 -18.10 -6.54
N VAL A 377 -6.43 -17.18 -5.62
CA VAL A 377 -7.52 -16.20 -5.64
C VAL A 377 -6.97 -14.85 -6.10
N ILE A 378 -7.66 -14.23 -7.07
CA ILE A 378 -7.33 -12.91 -7.61
C ILE A 378 -8.40 -11.92 -7.18
N ILE A 379 -8.02 -10.91 -6.41
CA ILE A 379 -8.88 -9.77 -6.09
C ILE A 379 -8.78 -8.77 -7.25
N PRO A 380 -9.89 -8.46 -7.93
CA PRO A 380 -9.87 -7.53 -9.04
C PRO A 380 -9.60 -6.10 -8.56
N TYR A 381 -8.91 -5.31 -9.38
CA TYR A 381 -8.82 -3.87 -9.22
C TYR A 381 -10.12 -3.18 -9.69
N SER A 382 -10.34 -1.96 -9.21
CA SER A 382 -11.41 -1.09 -9.69
C SER A 382 -10.94 0.37 -9.76
N PHE A 383 -11.67 1.22 -10.51
CA PHE A 383 -11.43 2.66 -10.47
C PHE A 383 -11.95 3.23 -9.15
N TYR A 384 -11.20 4.16 -8.57
CA TYR A 384 -11.70 4.95 -7.45
C TYR A 384 -12.64 6.04 -7.96
N ASP A 385 -13.87 6.04 -7.47
CA ASP A 385 -14.86 7.07 -7.71
C ASP A 385 -15.11 7.86 -6.43
N PRO A 386 -14.66 9.13 -6.34
CA PRO A 386 -14.87 9.94 -5.14
C PRO A 386 -16.36 10.24 -4.87
N ASP A 387 -17.23 10.20 -5.88
CA ASP A 387 -18.65 10.47 -5.71
C ASP A 387 -19.38 9.26 -5.08
N GLU A 388 -18.96 8.03 -5.37
CA GLU A 388 -19.47 6.82 -4.70
C GLU A 388 -19.04 6.76 -3.24
N ASP A 389 -17.81 7.13 -2.93
CA ASP A 389 -17.27 7.13 -1.56
C ASP A 389 -18.05 8.10 -0.66
N LEU A 390 -18.40 9.28 -1.19
CA LEU A 390 -19.23 10.26 -0.48
C LEU A 390 -20.68 9.81 -0.27
N THR A 391 -21.21 8.91 -1.10
CA THR A 391 -22.56 8.35 -0.93
C THR A 391 -22.59 7.23 0.11
N GLY A 392 -21.53 6.39 0.16
CA GLY A 392 -21.38 5.33 1.17
C GLY A 392 -21.28 5.88 2.59
N THR A 393 -20.48 6.92 2.80
CA THR A 393 -20.37 7.59 4.11
C THR A 393 -21.69 8.25 4.57
N LYS A 394 -22.48 8.81 3.66
CA LYS A 394 -23.79 9.39 4.00
C LYS A 394 -24.84 8.34 4.35
N GLU A 395 -24.78 7.16 3.73
CA GLU A 395 -25.69 6.05 4.09
C GLU A 395 -25.30 5.43 5.44
N GLU A 396 -24.02 5.34 5.77
CA GLU A 396 -23.53 4.90 7.09
C GLU A 396 -23.83 5.92 8.18
N GLU A 397 -23.66 7.22 7.94
CA GLU A 397 -24.06 8.29 8.86
C GLU A 397 -25.57 8.33 9.09
N ALA A 398 -26.38 8.18 8.04
CA ALA A 398 -27.83 8.12 8.14
C ALA A 398 -28.31 6.87 8.91
N ALA A 399 -27.68 5.71 8.69
CA ALA A 399 -27.99 4.49 9.43
C ALA A 399 -27.57 4.57 10.92
N ALA A 400 -26.47 5.30 11.21
CA ALA A 400 -26.03 5.54 12.58
C ALA A 400 -26.95 6.53 13.32
N GLU A 401 -27.48 7.54 12.64
CA GLU A 401 -28.47 8.47 13.20
C GLU A 401 -29.82 7.78 13.48
N GLU A 402 -30.32 6.96 12.54
CA GLU A 402 -31.57 6.18 12.76
C GLU A 402 -31.41 5.14 13.90
N GLY A 403 -30.22 4.53 14.06
CA GLY A 403 -29.92 3.61 15.16
C GLY A 403 -29.88 4.30 16.52
N ASN A 404 -29.48 5.57 16.58
CA ASN A 404 -29.40 6.36 17.82
C ASN A 404 -30.75 6.90 18.26
N ASP A 405 -31.63 7.29 17.31
CA ASP A 405 -32.98 7.71 17.59
C ASP A 405 -33.87 6.55 18.10
N ALA A 406 -33.69 5.34 17.55
CA ALA A 406 -34.38 4.15 18.02
C ALA A 406 -33.96 3.71 19.46
N ALA A 407 -32.71 4.03 19.85
CA ALA A 407 -32.23 3.75 21.21
C ALA A 407 -32.71 4.79 22.25
N SER A 408 -33.00 6.03 21.83
CA SER A 408 -33.51 7.07 22.72
C SER A 408 -34.98 6.89 23.04
N ASP A 409 -35.80 6.39 22.11
CA ASP A 409 -37.22 6.12 22.32
C ASP A 409 -37.49 4.86 23.17
N ALA A 410 -36.50 3.95 23.29
CA ALA A 410 -36.62 2.77 24.15
C ALA A 410 -36.21 3.00 25.62
N ALA A 411 -35.74 4.20 25.96
CA ALA A 411 -35.30 4.56 27.31
C ALA A 411 -36.34 5.39 28.10
N ASP A 412 -37.44 5.79 27.45
CA ASP A 412 -38.51 6.63 28.04
C ASP A 412 -39.85 5.88 28.28
N ASP A 413 -39.91 4.55 28.13
CA ASP A 413 -40.98 3.66 28.50
C ASP A 413 -40.51 2.73 29.67
#